data_c22e31a907cb3f345c565d5c4e31e481
#
_entry.id   c22e31a907cb3f345c565d5c4e31e481
#
_cell.length_a   1.000
_cell.length_b   1.000
_cell.length_c   1.000
_cell.angle_alpha   90.00
_cell.angle_beta   90.00
_cell.angle_gamma   90.00
#
_symmetry.space_group_name_H-M   'P 1'
#
loop_
_entity.id
_entity.type
_entity.pdbx_description
1 polymer ?
#
loop_
_entity_poly.entity_id
_entity_poly.type
_entity_poly.pdbx_seq_one_letter_code
_entity_poly.pdbx_strand_id
1 'polypeptide(L)'
;MRCVLRFGSILFFLTAIFQPLHAVDGKGVYEQHCAGCHDTGAARAPTPEKLKEMSAESIVQALETGAMRVIGQWNVNGPERVAVAEYLSGKSFDSAWQDTENATCAGPLSFSEQPFQRAHWNGWGVNDENTRFQSGKMAGLTRADMPKLKLSWVFAFPGENVVESPPTVVDGKLFIGSRSGRIYALDAETGCSYWTYQAGATIKNATRLAHVGPNQQLMLFLDRKSTRLN
;
A
#
# COMPACT_ATOMS: atom_id res chain seq x y z
N MET A 1 -60.49 47.46 11.71
CA MET A 1 -59.15 47.59 11.09
C MET A 1 -58.48 46.24 11.20
N ARG A 2 -58.42 45.47 10.09
CA ARG A 2 -57.76 44.15 10.03
C ARG A 2 -56.44 44.34 9.25
N CYS A 3 -55.31 44.12 9.92
CA CYS A 3 -53.97 44.19 9.34
C CYS A 3 -53.65 42.81 8.83
N VAL A 4 -53.45 42.65 7.51
CA VAL A 4 -53.06 41.41 6.84
C VAL A 4 -51.54 41.48 6.58
N LEU A 5 -50.76 40.70 7.36
CA LEU A 5 -49.33 40.48 7.10
C LEU A 5 -49.19 39.47 5.95
N ARG A 6 -48.60 39.92 4.84
CA ARG A 6 -48.14 39.03 3.76
C ARG A 6 -46.73 38.52 4.09
N PHE A 7 -46.59 37.24 4.35
CA PHE A 7 -45.29 36.58 4.39
C PHE A 7 -44.82 36.29 2.94
N GLY A 8 -43.80 36.98 2.50
CA GLY A 8 -43.11 36.66 1.26
C GLY A 8 -42.13 35.52 1.49
N SER A 9 -42.39 34.34 0.90
CA SER A 9 -41.41 33.23 0.87
C SER A 9 -40.29 33.59 -0.09
N ILE A 10 -39.11 33.85 0.45
CA ILE A 10 -37.87 33.94 -0.32
C ILE A 10 -37.34 32.51 -0.52
N LEU A 11 -37.50 32.01 -1.74
CA LEU A 11 -36.94 30.72 -2.15
C LEU A 11 -35.44 30.92 -2.45
N PHE A 12 -34.58 30.51 -1.51
CA PHE A 12 -33.14 30.48 -1.75
C PHE A 12 -32.82 29.29 -2.68
N PHE A 13 -32.56 29.55 -3.94
CA PHE A 13 -31.96 28.56 -4.83
C PHE A 13 -30.48 28.37 -4.43
N LEU A 14 -30.19 27.26 -3.73
CA LEU A 14 -28.82 26.78 -3.56
C LEU A 14 -28.34 26.24 -4.92
N THR A 15 -27.66 27.05 -5.70
CA THR A 15 -26.89 26.57 -6.85
C THR A 15 -25.66 25.84 -6.31
N ALA A 16 -25.71 24.50 -6.29
CA ALA A 16 -24.53 23.68 -6.07
C ALA A 16 -23.53 23.98 -7.19
N ILE A 17 -22.47 24.69 -6.88
CA ILE A 17 -21.34 24.89 -7.78
C ILE A 17 -20.63 23.55 -7.87
N PHE A 18 -20.95 22.76 -8.89
CA PHE A 18 -20.16 21.60 -9.31
C PHE A 18 -18.82 22.17 -9.83
N GLN A 19 -17.82 22.18 -8.98
CA GLN A 19 -16.44 22.39 -9.43
C GLN A 19 -16.03 21.12 -10.19
N PRO A 20 -15.65 21.20 -11.46
CA PRO A 20 -15.08 20.05 -12.16
C PRO A 20 -13.81 19.65 -11.42
N LEU A 21 -13.69 18.37 -11.05
CA LEU A 21 -12.41 17.80 -10.64
C LEU A 21 -11.46 18.03 -11.82
N HIS A 22 -10.51 18.95 -11.66
CA HIS A 22 -9.48 19.14 -12.66
C HIS A 22 -8.63 17.87 -12.67
N ALA A 23 -8.63 17.17 -13.79
CA ALA A 23 -7.69 16.09 -14.04
C ALA A 23 -6.28 16.68 -13.91
N VAL A 24 -5.38 15.95 -13.25
CA VAL A 24 -3.98 16.38 -13.08
C VAL A 24 -3.35 16.46 -14.47
N ASP A 25 -2.69 17.59 -14.78
CA ASP A 25 -2.01 17.79 -16.05
C ASP A 25 -0.67 17.04 -16.08
N GLY A 26 -0.68 15.83 -16.63
CA GLY A 26 0.52 15.00 -16.75
C GLY A 26 1.63 15.62 -17.61
N LYS A 27 1.25 16.42 -18.62
CA LYS A 27 2.22 17.17 -19.44
C LYS A 27 2.94 18.23 -18.62
N GLY A 28 2.19 19.02 -17.86
CA GLY A 28 2.77 20.03 -16.97
C GLY A 28 3.68 19.45 -15.91
N VAL A 29 3.33 18.30 -15.34
CA VAL A 29 4.18 17.54 -14.41
C VAL A 29 5.48 17.10 -15.10
N TYR A 30 5.41 16.60 -16.33
CA TYR A 30 6.58 16.20 -17.10
C TYR A 30 7.52 17.38 -17.36
N GLU A 31 6.99 18.49 -17.88
CA GLU A 31 7.76 19.69 -18.20
C GLU A 31 8.47 20.26 -16.95
N GLN A 32 7.82 20.21 -15.81
CA GLN A 32 8.35 20.75 -14.57
C GLN A 32 9.42 19.87 -13.91
N HIS A 33 9.28 18.56 -13.94
CA HIS A 33 10.08 17.65 -13.11
C HIS A 33 10.93 16.64 -13.90
N CYS A 34 10.66 16.42 -15.18
CA CYS A 34 11.24 15.31 -15.94
C CYS A 34 12.01 15.76 -17.20
N ALA A 35 11.49 16.76 -17.93
CA ALA A 35 12.00 17.19 -19.24
C ALA A 35 13.47 17.56 -19.20
N GLY A 36 13.94 18.22 -18.13
CA GLY A 36 15.33 18.65 -18.01
C GLY A 36 16.37 17.55 -18.20
N CYS A 37 16.05 16.31 -17.82
CA CYS A 37 16.92 15.16 -18.03
C CYS A 37 16.49 14.32 -19.24
N HIS A 38 15.19 14.06 -19.40
CA HIS A 38 14.71 13.13 -20.42
C HIS A 38 14.72 13.69 -21.84
N ASP A 39 14.51 15.01 -22.04
CA ASP A 39 14.61 15.63 -23.34
C ASP A 39 16.04 15.84 -23.81
N THR A 40 16.97 15.97 -22.87
CA THR A 40 18.40 16.22 -23.17
C THR A 40 19.25 14.96 -23.14
N GLY A 41 18.73 13.83 -22.66
CA GLY A 41 19.49 12.60 -22.43
C GLY A 41 20.53 12.72 -21.31
N ALA A 42 20.42 13.75 -20.44
CA ALA A 42 21.31 13.95 -19.31
C ALA A 42 21.34 12.73 -18.40
N ALA A 43 22.49 12.42 -17.81
CA ALA A 43 22.69 11.27 -16.93
C ALA A 43 22.25 9.91 -17.54
N ARG A 44 22.24 9.78 -18.85
CA ARG A 44 21.75 8.60 -19.59
C ARG A 44 20.26 8.35 -19.39
N ALA A 45 19.47 9.40 -19.13
CA ALA A 45 18.02 9.27 -19.03
C ALA A 45 17.44 8.77 -20.37
N PRO A 46 16.49 7.83 -20.36
CA PRO A 46 15.81 7.41 -21.57
C PRO A 46 15.03 8.59 -22.17
N THR A 47 15.04 8.68 -23.51
CA THR A 47 14.32 9.75 -24.22
C THR A 47 12.81 9.56 -24.12
N PRO A 48 11.98 10.60 -24.39
CA PRO A 48 10.51 10.47 -24.39
C PRO A 48 10.00 9.36 -25.31
N GLU A 49 10.68 9.12 -26.46
CA GLU A 49 10.33 8.05 -27.40
C GLU A 49 10.47 6.68 -26.72
N LYS A 50 11.53 6.49 -25.95
CA LYS A 50 11.75 5.26 -25.19
C LYS A 50 10.73 5.09 -24.06
N LEU A 51 10.33 6.18 -23.42
CA LEU A 51 9.31 6.13 -22.36
C LEU A 51 7.93 5.77 -22.92
N LYS A 52 7.62 6.16 -24.16
CA LYS A 52 6.36 5.77 -24.85
C LYS A 52 6.26 4.27 -25.10
N GLU A 53 7.37 3.55 -25.18
CA GLU A 53 7.36 2.10 -25.33
C GLU A 53 6.93 1.37 -24.04
N MET A 54 7.03 2.05 -22.89
CA MET A 54 6.67 1.49 -21.58
C MET A 54 5.16 1.49 -21.34
N SER A 55 4.71 0.70 -20.37
CA SER A 55 3.35 0.83 -19.83
C SER A 55 3.30 1.94 -18.78
N ALA A 56 2.10 2.48 -18.53
CA ALA A 56 1.89 3.48 -17.49
C ALA A 56 2.29 2.94 -16.10
N GLU A 57 1.98 1.66 -15.84
CA GLU A 57 2.33 0.97 -14.59
C GLU A 57 3.84 0.89 -14.39
N SER A 58 4.58 0.56 -15.45
CA SER A 58 6.05 0.50 -15.40
C SER A 58 6.68 1.85 -15.10
N ILE A 59 6.09 2.93 -15.63
CA ILE A 59 6.55 4.31 -15.35
C ILE A 59 6.21 4.68 -13.90
N VAL A 60 4.99 4.40 -13.42
CA VAL A 60 4.62 4.62 -12.01
C VAL A 60 5.54 3.83 -11.10
N GLN A 61 5.82 2.58 -11.39
CA GLN A 61 6.74 1.76 -10.63
C GLN A 61 8.17 2.36 -10.60
N ALA A 62 8.67 2.87 -11.73
CA ALA A 62 9.96 3.53 -11.78
C ALA A 62 10.03 4.76 -10.85
N LEU A 63 8.93 5.53 -10.75
CA LEU A 63 8.79 6.70 -9.89
C LEU A 63 8.60 6.34 -8.40
N GLU A 64 7.94 5.24 -8.09
CA GLU A 64 7.64 4.86 -6.71
C GLU A 64 8.77 4.08 -6.04
N THR A 65 9.31 3.10 -6.73
CA THR A 65 10.25 2.13 -6.15
C THR A 65 11.49 1.90 -7.01
N GLY A 66 11.45 2.31 -8.29
CA GLY A 66 12.50 2.06 -9.27
C GLY A 66 13.56 3.15 -9.36
N ALA A 67 14.15 3.30 -10.55
CA ALA A 67 15.29 4.19 -10.81
C ALA A 67 14.98 5.66 -10.55
N MET A 68 13.73 6.08 -10.75
CA MET A 68 13.28 7.47 -10.58
C MET A 68 12.63 7.76 -9.22
N ARG A 69 12.72 6.83 -8.26
CA ARG A 69 12.07 6.96 -6.94
C ARG A 69 12.40 8.25 -6.19
N VAL A 70 13.61 8.77 -6.34
CA VAL A 70 14.03 10.01 -5.66
C VAL A 70 13.20 11.17 -6.16
N ILE A 71 13.06 11.31 -7.48
CA ILE A 71 12.23 12.36 -8.09
C ILE A 71 10.75 12.10 -7.79
N GLY A 72 10.29 10.87 -7.97
CA GLY A 72 8.88 10.50 -7.75
C GLY A 72 8.40 10.66 -6.31
N GLN A 73 9.25 10.46 -5.32
CA GLN A 73 8.86 10.58 -3.91
C GLN A 73 8.96 12.00 -3.35
N TRP A 74 9.87 12.82 -3.87
CA TRP A 74 10.14 14.14 -3.34
C TRP A 74 9.46 15.27 -4.12
N ASN A 75 9.25 15.09 -5.42
CA ASN A 75 8.81 16.16 -6.31
C ASN A 75 7.42 15.92 -6.91
N VAL A 76 6.89 14.69 -6.85
CA VAL A 76 5.67 14.30 -7.56
C VAL A 76 4.75 13.51 -6.62
N ASN A 77 3.52 13.95 -6.40
CA ASN A 77 2.54 13.23 -5.56
C ASN A 77 1.91 12.03 -6.29
N GLY A 78 1.11 11.21 -5.59
CA GLY A 78 0.51 10.01 -6.16
C GLY A 78 -0.29 10.24 -7.44
N PRO A 79 -1.28 11.13 -7.45
CA PRO A 79 -2.04 11.48 -8.65
C PRO A 79 -1.18 12.02 -9.79
N GLU A 80 -0.16 12.82 -9.50
CA GLU A 80 0.77 13.35 -10.50
C GLU A 80 1.63 12.26 -11.13
N ARG A 81 2.04 11.24 -10.34
CA ARG A 81 2.78 10.09 -10.88
C ARG A 81 1.96 9.32 -11.91
N VAL A 82 0.68 9.12 -11.63
CA VAL A 82 -0.24 8.48 -12.58
C VAL A 82 -0.40 9.34 -13.83
N ALA A 83 -0.71 10.62 -13.65
CA ALA A 83 -0.94 11.53 -14.78
C ALA A 83 0.28 11.66 -15.71
N VAL A 84 1.49 11.77 -15.15
CA VAL A 84 2.71 11.83 -15.97
C VAL A 84 3.01 10.50 -16.66
N ALA A 85 2.70 9.37 -16.02
CA ALA A 85 2.88 8.05 -16.61
C ALA A 85 1.92 7.83 -17.80
N GLU A 86 0.66 8.24 -17.68
CA GLU A 86 -0.32 8.21 -18.76
C GLU A 86 0.08 9.14 -19.91
N TYR A 87 0.53 10.35 -19.60
CA TYR A 87 1.04 11.30 -20.61
C TYR A 87 2.22 10.72 -21.39
N LEU A 88 3.19 10.14 -20.71
CA LEU A 88 4.41 9.60 -21.34
C LEU A 88 4.14 8.34 -22.15
N SER A 89 3.37 7.41 -21.61
CA SER A 89 3.08 6.14 -22.29
C SER A 89 2.01 6.27 -23.38
N GLY A 90 1.15 7.29 -23.30
CA GLY A 90 -0.07 7.39 -24.11
C GLY A 90 -1.10 6.30 -23.80
N LYS A 91 -0.99 5.63 -22.66
CA LYS A 91 -1.86 4.53 -22.21
C LYS A 91 -2.46 4.89 -20.86
N SER A 92 -3.70 4.50 -20.62
CA SER A 92 -4.33 4.66 -19.31
C SER A 92 -3.65 3.76 -18.27
N PHE A 93 -3.49 4.29 -17.08
CA PHE A 93 -3.04 3.53 -15.93
C PHE A 93 -4.17 2.60 -15.46
N ASP A 94 -3.93 1.31 -15.50
CA ASP A 94 -4.88 0.34 -15.00
C ASP A 94 -4.64 0.11 -13.51
N SER A 95 -5.47 0.74 -12.67
CA SER A 95 -5.43 0.53 -11.22
C SER A 95 -5.80 -0.92 -10.85
N ALA A 96 -6.55 -1.61 -11.70
CA ALA A 96 -6.86 -3.03 -11.50
C ALA A 96 -5.63 -3.93 -11.67
N TRP A 97 -4.59 -3.48 -12.40
CA TRP A 97 -3.30 -4.18 -12.44
C TRP A 97 -2.70 -4.41 -11.03
N GLN A 98 -3.09 -3.58 -10.06
CA GLN A 98 -2.61 -3.71 -8.69
C GLN A 98 -3.34 -4.79 -7.88
N ASP A 99 -4.53 -5.22 -8.33
CA ASP A 99 -5.41 -6.09 -7.55
C ASP A 99 -5.78 -7.42 -8.24
N THR A 100 -5.43 -7.62 -9.51
CA THR A 100 -6.01 -8.70 -10.32
C THR A 100 -5.34 -10.08 -10.17
N GLU A 101 -4.20 -10.18 -9.50
CA GLU A 101 -3.50 -11.47 -9.42
C GLU A 101 -3.66 -12.21 -8.08
N ASN A 102 -4.22 -11.56 -7.07
CA ASN A 102 -4.36 -12.15 -5.74
C ASN A 102 -5.82 -12.44 -5.41
N ALA A 103 -6.10 -13.67 -5.03
CA ALA A 103 -7.44 -14.08 -4.61
C ALA A 103 -7.90 -13.28 -3.38
N THR A 104 -9.15 -12.80 -3.40
CA THR A 104 -9.80 -12.20 -2.23
C THR A 104 -10.42 -13.31 -1.37
N CYS A 105 -10.27 -13.20 -0.05
CA CYS A 105 -10.85 -14.16 0.88
C CYS A 105 -12.38 -14.03 0.91
N ALA A 106 -13.08 -15.16 1.00
CA ALA A 106 -14.55 -15.21 0.94
C ALA A 106 -15.27 -14.62 2.16
N GLY A 107 -14.57 -14.32 3.24
CA GLY A 107 -15.16 -13.80 4.48
C GLY A 107 -14.36 -12.67 5.11
N PRO A 108 -14.93 -12.00 6.13
CA PRO A 108 -14.22 -10.95 6.83
C PRO A 108 -13.05 -11.51 7.65
N LEU A 109 -12.01 -10.69 7.84
CA LEU A 109 -10.93 -11.01 8.75
C LEU A 109 -11.51 -11.09 10.19
N SER A 110 -11.27 -12.20 10.85
CA SER A 110 -11.70 -12.43 12.24
C SER A 110 -10.58 -13.12 13.02
N PHE A 111 -10.55 -12.88 14.33
CA PHE A 111 -9.61 -13.50 15.25
C PHE A 111 -10.36 -14.36 16.26
N SER A 112 -9.70 -15.41 16.75
CA SER A 112 -10.18 -16.16 17.92
C SER A 112 -10.11 -15.29 19.19
N GLU A 113 -10.76 -15.74 20.26
CA GLU A 113 -10.71 -15.03 21.57
C GLU A 113 -9.28 -14.96 22.14
N GLN A 114 -8.43 -15.89 21.75
CA GLN A 114 -7.05 -15.98 22.24
C GLN A 114 -6.05 -16.10 21.07
N PRO A 115 -5.87 -15.03 20.28
CA PRO A 115 -5.11 -15.09 19.00
C PRO A 115 -3.63 -15.43 19.20
N PHE A 116 -3.05 -15.19 20.38
CA PHE A 116 -1.64 -15.44 20.68
C PHE A 116 -1.37 -16.81 21.32
N GLN A 117 -2.39 -17.61 21.56
CA GLN A 117 -2.20 -18.98 22.11
C GLN A 117 -1.73 -19.98 21.07
N ARG A 118 -1.99 -19.72 19.80
CA ARG A 118 -1.52 -20.55 18.68
C ARG A 118 -0.12 -20.11 18.24
N ALA A 119 0.49 -20.93 17.37
CA ALA A 119 1.75 -20.57 16.73
C ALA A 119 1.65 -19.18 16.08
N HIS A 120 2.57 -18.30 16.43
CA HIS A 120 2.58 -16.93 15.94
C HIS A 120 4.01 -16.40 15.76
N TRP A 121 4.16 -15.40 14.92
CA TRP A 121 5.36 -14.58 14.75
C TRP A 121 4.94 -13.12 14.71
N ASN A 122 5.01 -12.44 15.84
CA ASN A 122 4.39 -11.14 16.04
C ASN A 122 5.40 -10.00 16.05
N GLY A 123 5.88 -9.62 14.88
CA GLY A 123 6.84 -8.54 14.72
C GLY A 123 8.20 -9.01 14.21
N TRP A 124 9.29 -8.42 14.68
CA TRP A 124 10.66 -8.80 14.33
C TRP A 124 11.08 -10.17 14.87
N GLY A 125 10.35 -10.68 15.83
CA GLY A 125 10.57 -11.97 16.46
C GLY A 125 9.30 -12.50 17.11
N VAL A 126 9.42 -13.65 17.75
CA VAL A 126 8.28 -14.30 18.42
C VAL A 126 7.88 -13.56 19.70
N ASN A 127 8.82 -12.89 20.33
CA ASN A 127 8.65 -12.20 21.61
C ASN A 127 9.34 -10.84 21.64
N ASP A 128 9.17 -10.11 22.74
CA ASP A 128 9.75 -8.78 22.95
C ASP A 128 11.28 -8.78 23.07
N GLU A 129 11.86 -9.93 23.39
CA GLU A 129 13.31 -10.12 23.46
C GLU A 129 13.95 -10.21 22.06
N ASN A 130 13.14 -10.24 21.01
CA ASN A 130 13.57 -10.28 19.63
C ASN A 130 14.55 -11.43 19.33
N THR A 131 14.33 -12.59 19.93
CA THR A 131 15.22 -13.74 19.83
C THR A 131 15.24 -14.36 18.42
N ARG A 132 14.23 -14.06 17.58
CA ARG A 132 14.05 -14.59 16.24
C ARG A 132 14.10 -16.12 16.19
N PHE A 133 13.74 -16.74 17.28
CA PHE A 133 13.72 -18.18 17.45
C PHE A 133 12.30 -18.66 17.77
N GLN A 134 11.83 -19.65 17.06
CA GLN A 134 10.59 -20.34 17.35
C GLN A 134 10.89 -21.80 17.73
N SER A 135 10.35 -22.23 18.87
CA SER A 135 10.53 -23.61 19.30
C SER A 135 9.88 -24.58 18.32
N GLY A 136 10.40 -25.81 18.22
CA GLY A 136 9.82 -26.85 17.35
C GLY A 136 8.35 -27.15 17.68
N LYS A 137 7.95 -27.01 18.95
CA LYS A 137 6.55 -27.16 19.38
C LYS A 137 5.65 -26.07 18.75
N MET A 138 6.12 -24.82 18.74
CA MET A 138 5.38 -23.70 18.16
C MET A 138 5.45 -23.69 16.64
N ALA A 139 6.60 -24.06 16.05
CA ALA A 139 6.77 -24.13 14.61
C ALA A 139 5.98 -25.28 13.97
N GLY A 140 5.69 -26.32 14.74
CA GLY A 140 5.01 -27.52 14.22
C GLY A 140 5.85 -28.31 13.21
N LEU A 141 7.15 -28.04 13.09
CA LEU A 141 8.07 -28.60 12.13
C LEU A 141 9.27 -29.22 12.82
N THR A 142 9.76 -30.32 12.27
CA THR A 142 10.99 -30.98 12.67
C THR A 142 12.00 -30.97 11.53
N ARG A 143 13.26 -31.30 11.81
CA ARG A 143 14.30 -31.45 10.78
C ARG A 143 13.92 -32.48 9.71
N ALA A 144 13.19 -33.52 10.09
CA ALA A 144 12.74 -34.55 9.17
C ALA A 144 11.65 -34.11 8.19
N ASP A 145 11.00 -32.97 8.46
CA ASP A 145 9.96 -32.42 7.60
C ASP A 145 10.53 -31.48 6.52
N MET A 146 11.75 -31.00 6.69
CA MET A 146 12.39 -30.06 5.73
C MET A 146 12.38 -30.57 4.29
N PRO A 147 12.77 -31.82 3.99
CA PRO A 147 12.74 -32.34 2.60
C PRO A 147 11.33 -32.51 2.02
N LYS A 148 10.30 -32.47 2.87
CA LYS A 148 8.89 -32.68 2.47
C LYS A 148 8.17 -31.36 2.19
N LEU A 149 8.78 -30.21 2.47
CA LEU A 149 8.19 -28.89 2.23
C LEU A 149 7.89 -28.72 0.75
N LYS A 150 6.69 -28.17 0.49
CA LYS A 150 6.23 -27.82 -0.84
C LYS A 150 5.74 -26.38 -0.83
N LEU A 151 5.85 -25.71 -1.96
CA LEU A 151 5.23 -24.41 -2.16
C LEU A 151 3.71 -24.55 -2.02
N SER A 152 3.10 -23.80 -1.10
CA SER A 152 1.66 -23.79 -0.87
C SER A 152 0.98 -22.71 -1.70
N TRP A 153 1.49 -21.51 -1.63
CA TRP A 153 0.97 -20.37 -2.40
C TRP A 153 2.06 -19.31 -2.59
N VAL A 154 1.80 -18.37 -3.47
CA VAL A 154 2.64 -17.21 -3.75
C VAL A 154 1.74 -15.98 -3.75
N PHE A 155 2.20 -14.90 -3.14
CA PHE A 155 1.54 -13.61 -3.19
C PHE A 155 2.39 -12.63 -3.99
N ALA A 156 1.82 -12.08 -5.06
CA ALA A 156 2.43 -11.01 -5.83
C ALA A 156 2.11 -9.68 -5.16
N PHE A 157 3.13 -8.86 -4.91
CA PHE A 157 2.96 -7.50 -4.39
C PHE A 157 2.78 -6.55 -5.57
N PRO A 158 1.55 -6.08 -5.85
CA PRO A 158 1.28 -5.28 -7.04
C PRO A 158 2.10 -3.99 -7.06
N GLY A 159 2.86 -3.77 -8.13
CA GLY A 159 3.70 -2.59 -8.29
C GLY A 159 4.95 -2.53 -7.41
N GLU A 160 5.27 -3.61 -6.69
CA GLU A 160 6.44 -3.66 -5.82
C GLU A 160 7.54 -4.53 -6.41
N ASN A 161 8.75 -4.02 -6.40
CA ASN A 161 9.95 -4.80 -6.70
C ASN A 161 10.81 -5.06 -5.46
N VAL A 162 10.47 -4.44 -4.33
CA VAL A 162 11.17 -4.58 -3.05
C VAL A 162 10.19 -4.58 -1.89
N VAL A 163 10.20 -5.64 -1.11
CA VAL A 163 9.47 -5.77 0.16
C VAL A 163 10.50 -5.99 1.26
N GLU A 164 10.61 -5.05 2.19
CA GLU A 164 11.60 -5.06 3.27
C GLU A 164 10.97 -5.40 4.64
N SER A 165 9.64 -5.26 4.76
CA SER A 165 8.91 -5.53 6.00
C SER A 165 8.88 -7.03 6.27
N PRO A 166 9.33 -7.50 7.44
CA PRO A 166 9.10 -8.88 7.85
C PRO A 166 7.61 -9.15 8.03
N PRO A 167 7.13 -10.34 7.67
CA PRO A 167 5.75 -10.71 7.89
C PRO A 167 5.47 -10.93 9.38
N THR A 168 4.27 -10.52 9.79
CA THR A 168 3.70 -10.83 11.11
C THR A 168 2.61 -11.86 10.91
N VAL A 169 2.67 -12.96 11.65
CA VAL A 169 1.69 -14.05 11.58
C VAL A 169 1.06 -14.25 12.95
N VAL A 170 -0.25 -14.08 13.06
CA VAL A 170 -1.01 -14.28 14.30
C VAL A 170 -2.35 -14.91 13.95
N ASP A 171 -2.69 -15.98 14.62
CA ASP A 171 -3.96 -16.70 14.50
C ASP A 171 -4.34 -17.04 13.04
N GLY A 172 -3.37 -17.49 12.27
CA GLY A 172 -3.55 -17.84 10.85
C GLY A 172 -3.71 -16.65 9.91
N LYS A 173 -3.46 -15.43 10.37
CA LYS A 173 -3.46 -14.20 9.55
C LYS A 173 -2.04 -13.70 9.39
N LEU A 174 -1.70 -13.28 8.17
CA LEU A 174 -0.40 -12.73 7.84
C LEU A 174 -0.54 -11.24 7.49
N PHE A 175 0.26 -10.41 8.13
CA PHE A 175 0.32 -8.97 7.88
C PHE A 175 1.71 -8.62 7.38
N ILE A 176 1.77 -7.87 6.27
CA ILE A 176 3.03 -7.45 5.68
C ILE A 176 2.90 -6.08 5.05
N GLY A 177 3.91 -5.25 5.24
CA GLY A 177 3.98 -3.92 4.64
C GLY A 177 4.87 -3.89 3.42
N SER A 178 4.66 -2.92 2.54
CA SER A 178 5.48 -2.69 1.35
C SER A 178 6.13 -1.31 1.35
N ARG A 179 7.08 -1.11 0.44
CA ARG A 179 7.76 0.20 0.30
C ARG A 179 6.85 1.29 -0.25
N SER A 180 5.84 0.97 -1.02
CA SER A 180 4.83 1.94 -1.46
C SER A 180 3.89 2.38 -0.35
N GLY A 181 4.02 1.80 0.86
CA GLY A 181 3.19 2.12 2.01
C GLY A 181 1.90 1.32 2.05
N ARG A 182 1.79 0.22 1.31
CA ARG A 182 0.65 -0.69 1.42
C ARG A 182 0.87 -1.71 2.53
N ILE A 183 -0.22 -2.03 3.22
CA ILE A 183 -0.30 -3.11 4.18
C ILE A 183 -1.29 -4.11 3.64
N TYR A 184 -0.89 -5.35 3.65
CA TYR A 184 -1.71 -6.47 3.22
C TYR A 184 -2.05 -7.34 4.42
N ALA A 185 -3.32 -7.71 4.56
CA ALA A 185 -3.79 -8.72 5.48
C ALA A 185 -4.19 -9.94 4.68
N LEU A 186 -3.45 -11.01 4.86
CA LEU A 186 -3.61 -12.24 4.10
C LEU A 186 -4.02 -13.40 5.01
N ASP A 187 -4.67 -14.38 4.45
CA ASP A 187 -4.83 -15.69 5.08
C ASP A 187 -3.50 -16.46 4.96
N ALA A 188 -2.97 -16.93 6.08
CA ALA A 188 -1.67 -17.59 6.09
C ALA A 188 -1.68 -18.99 5.48
N GLU A 189 -2.84 -19.64 5.35
CA GLU A 189 -2.98 -20.96 4.77
C GLU A 189 -3.16 -20.91 3.25
N THR A 190 -3.95 -19.97 2.76
CA THR A 190 -4.35 -19.89 1.35
C THR A 190 -3.67 -18.77 0.55
N GLY A 191 -3.14 -17.75 1.23
CA GLY A 191 -2.57 -16.58 0.61
C GLY A 191 -3.59 -15.58 0.06
N CYS A 192 -4.90 -15.80 0.23
CA CYS A 192 -5.90 -14.83 -0.19
C CYS A 192 -5.83 -13.55 0.64
N SER A 193 -6.22 -12.41 0.07
CA SER A 193 -6.23 -11.11 0.71
C SER A 193 -7.57 -10.82 1.38
N TYR A 194 -7.56 -10.51 2.68
CA TYR A 194 -8.72 -9.99 3.38
C TYR A 194 -8.94 -8.51 3.09
N TRP A 195 -7.87 -7.74 3.09
CA TRP A 195 -7.89 -6.33 2.78
C TRP A 195 -6.47 -5.79 2.51
N THR A 196 -6.44 -4.66 1.85
CA THR A 196 -5.25 -3.85 1.64
C THR A 196 -5.49 -2.45 2.18
N TYR A 197 -4.53 -1.87 2.86
CA TYR A 197 -4.60 -0.51 3.38
C TYR A 197 -3.42 0.33 2.88
N GLN A 198 -3.68 1.53 2.36
CA GLN A 198 -2.66 2.47 1.92
C GLN A 198 -2.29 3.39 3.08
N ALA A 199 -1.09 3.21 3.64
CA ALA A 199 -0.51 4.13 4.59
C ALA A 199 0.17 5.30 3.86
N GLY A 200 0.24 6.45 4.51
CA GLY A 200 0.87 7.65 3.93
C GLY A 200 2.42 7.63 3.93
N ALA A 201 3.06 6.49 4.18
CA ALA A 201 4.52 6.39 4.26
C ALA A 201 5.00 4.96 3.96
N THR A 202 6.24 4.85 3.49
CA THR A 202 6.95 3.58 3.28
C THR A 202 6.98 2.74 4.56
N ILE A 203 6.66 1.45 4.46
CA ILE A 203 6.68 0.49 5.56
C ILE A 203 7.86 -0.44 5.36
N LYS A 204 8.81 -0.39 6.28
CA LYS A 204 10.02 -1.22 6.27
C LYS A 204 10.11 -2.14 7.49
N ASN A 205 9.41 -1.76 8.57
CA ASN A 205 9.40 -2.48 9.81
C ASN A 205 8.30 -3.54 9.84
N ALA A 206 8.46 -4.54 10.69
CA ALA A 206 7.41 -5.50 10.95
C ALA A 206 6.18 -4.78 11.52
N THR A 207 5.01 -5.21 11.10
CA THR A 207 3.76 -4.90 11.79
C THR A 207 3.71 -5.66 13.12
N ARG A 208 2.90 -5.23 14.07
CA ARG A 208 2.69 -5.91 15.34
C ARG A 208 1.22 -5.85 15.75
N LEU A 209 0.69 -6.95 16.23
CA LEU A 209 -0.63 -7.00 16.84
C LEU A 209 -0.49 -6.98 18.38
N ALA A 210 -1.35 -6.22 19.04
CA ALA A 210 -1.44 -6.20 20.49
C ALA A 210 -2.86 -5.88 20.96
N HIS A 211 -3.22 -6.38 22.13
CA HIS A 211 -4.43 -5.94 22.83
C HIS A 211 -4.21 -4.58 23.47
N VAL A 212 -5.15 -3.67 23.29
CA VAL A 212 -5.06 -2.29 23.76
C VAL A 212 -6.32 -1.88 24.50
N GLY A 213 -6.13 -1.11 25.55
CA GLY A 213 -7.20 -0.52 26.34
C GLY A 213 -7.93 -1.52 27.25
N PRO A 214 -8.91 -1.01 28.02
CA PRO A 214 -9.64 -1.82 29.00
C PRO A 214 -10.49 -2.92 28.36
N ASN A 215 -10.94 -2.70 27.11
CA ASN A 215 -11.76 -3.65 26.35
C ASN A 215 -10.92 -4.68 25.58
N GLN A 216 -9.61 -4.71 25.77
CA GLN A 216 -8.70 -5.64 25.10
C GLN A 216 -8.86 -5.65 23.57
N GLN A 217 -9.08 -4.47 22.97
CA GLN A 217 -9.24 -4.35 21.53
C GLN A 217 -7.93 -4.74 20.82
N LEU A 218 -8.02 -5.64 19.83
CA LEU A 218 -6.87 -6.04 19.04
C LEU A 218 -6.55 -4.95 18.02
N MET A 219 -5.33 -4.41 18.08
CA MET A 219 -4.87 -3.35 17.19
C MET A 219 -3.60 -3.77 16.45
N LEU A 220 -3.53 -3.39 15.17
CA LEU A 220 -2.34 -3.54 14.34
C LEU A 220 -1.50 -2.26 14.44
N PHE A 221 -0.28 -2.40 14.90
CA PHE A 221 0.70 -1.32 15.00
C PHE A 221 1.66 -1.37 13.83
N LEU A 222 1.98 -0.19 13.34
CA LEU A 222 2.96 0.04 12.28
C LEU A 222 3.96 1.04 12.81
N ASP A 223 5.22 0.68 12.80
CA ASP A 223 6.27 1.64 13.06
C ASP A 223 6.63 2.33 11.74
N ARG A 224 6.16 3.55 11.60
CA ARG A 224 6.71 4.50 10.64
C ARG A 224 8.12 4.81 11.12
N LYS A 225 9.17 4.58 10.31
CA LYS A 225 10.55 4.96 10.60
C LYS A 225 10.56 6.21 11.47
N SER A 226 10.80 6.05 12.76
CA SER A 226 10.87 7.19 13.66
C SER A 226 12.03 8.04 13.17
N THR A 227 11.76 9.23 12.68
CA THR A 227 12.74 10.30 12.71
C THR A 227 13.07 10.46 14.18
N ARG A 228 14.17 9.87 14.64
CA ARG A 228 14.77 10.30 15.89
C ARG A 228 15.07 11.76 15.69
N LEU A 229 14.27 12.59 16.32
CA LEU A 229 14.66 13.94 16.63
C LEU A 229 15.80 13.80 17.64
N ASN A 230 17.01 14.00 17.18
CA ASN A 230 18.15 14.28 18.06
C ASN A 230 18.02 15.72 18.53
#